data_edb7dabf6ae240c8ef29d24c8f750e6b
#
_entry.id   edb7dabf6ae240c8ef29d24c8f750e6b
#
_cell.length_a   1.000
_cell.length_b   1.000
_cell.length_c   1.000
_cell.angle_alpha   90.00
_cell.angle_beta   90.00
_cell.angle_gamma   90.00
#
_symmetry.space_group_name_H-M   'P 1'
#
loop_
_entity.id
_entity.type
_entity.pdbx_description
1 polymer ?
#
loop_
_entity_poly.entity_id
_entity_poly.type
_entity_poly.pdbx_seq_one_letter_code
_entity_poly.pdbx_strand_id
1 'polypeptide(L)'
;MIEIDRLSKHYKQGKTVVRALDEVSLNIESGEFVAIVGRSGSGKTTMLDSLGLLLRPTSGRIVIDSADTSSLKDDQKARLRGSKIGFIFQEYNLLPTLTAFENVMLPLRYAAKPKGDREWARALLEEVGLEDRMHHRPDQLSGGQQQRVAIARSFVNRPSMVLGDEPTGAVDTETSAQLAAIMRRMNRQHHVTFVIVTHDVDLAAETDRVIKLKDGKVVSDETTAQAAVAV
;
A
#
# COMPACT_ATOMS: atom_id res chain seq x y z
N MET A 1 -9.06 -10.65 3.07
CA MET A 1 -10.27 -9.83 2.92
C MET A 1 -10.22 -8.66 3.89
N ILE A 2 -10.61 -7.46 3.46
CA ILE A 2 -10.69 -6.24 4.28
C ILE A 2 -12.14 -5.79 4.27
N GLU A 3 -12.73 -5.62 5.46
CA GLU A 3 -14.07 -5.07 5.62
C GLU A 3 -13.97 -3.71 6.32
N ILE A 4 -14.62 -2.72 5.78
CA ILE A 4 -14.73 -1.38 6.33
C ILE A 4 -16.21 -1.10 6.56
N ASP A 5 -16.59 -0.81 7.81
CA ASP A 5 -17.98 -0.58 8.21
C ASP A 5 -18.13 0.80 8.86
N ARG A 6 -18.83 1.71 8.17
CA ARG A 6 -19.13 3.10 8.58
C ARG A 6 -17.94 3.85 9.16
N LEU A 7 -16.79 3.69 8.50
CA LEU A 7 -15.54 4.29 8.93
C LEU A 7 -15.60 5.82 8.81
N SER A 8 -15.36 6.50 9.92
CA SER A 8 -15.30 7.96 9.96
C SER A 8 -14.01 8.43 10.61
N LYS A 9 -13.44 9.49 10.06
CA LYS A 9 -12.31 10.21 10.64
C LYS A 9 -12.54 11.71 10.60
N HIS A 10 -12.62 12.31 11.77
CA HIS A 10 -12.83 13.73 11.94
C HIS A 10 -11.59 14.37 12.60
N TYR A 11 -11.17 15.50 12.06
CA TYR A 11 -10.11 16.33 12.65
C TYR A 11 -10.70 17.63 13.17
N LYS A 12 -10.33 18.01 14.40
CA LYS A 12 -10.69 19.31 14.97
C LYS A 12 -9.63 20.34 14.57
N GLN A 13 -10.05 21.37 13.87
CA GLN A 13 -9.20 22.48 13.47
C GLN A 13 -9.78 23.79 14.06
N GLY A 14 -9.39 24.11 15.31
CA GLY A 14 -10.00 25.18 16.07
C GLY A 14 -11.48 24.88 16.36
N LYS A 15 -12.39 25.78 15.86
CA LYS A 15 -13.85 25.58 15.98
C LYS A 15 -14.47 24.74 14.86
N THR A 16 -13.72 24.42 13.81
CA THR A 16 -14.20 23.68 12.64
C THR A 16 -13.89 22.19 12.79
N VAL A 17 -14.80 21.34 12.33
CA VAL A 17 -14.58 19.89 12.22
C VAL A 17 -14.45 19.54 10.75
N VAL A 18 -13.28 19.04 10.36
CA VAL A 18 -13.02 18.50 9.03
C VAL A 18 -13.32 17.01 9.05
N ARG A 19 -14.29 16.58 8.24
CA ARG A 19 -14.66 15.17 8.08
C ARG A 19 -13.84 14.58 6.94
N ALA A 20 -12.66 14.07 7.25
CA ALA A 20 -11.77 13.49 6.26
C ALA A 20 -12.28 12.15 5.71
N LEU A 21 -12.99 11.37 6.54
CA LEU A 21 -13.83 10.22 6.16
C LEU A 21 -15.17 10.35 6.86
N ASP A 22 -16.26 10.03 6.17
CA ASP A 22 -17.63 10.19 6.65
C ASP A 22 -18.46 8.95 6.28
N GLU A 23 -18.59 8.02 7.23
CA GLU A 23 -19.35 6.76 7.16
C GLU A 23 -19.03 5.88 5.94
N VAL A 24 -17.73 5.76 5.59
CA VAL A 24 -17.31 4.92 4.48
C VAL A 24 -17.49 3.44 4.82
N SER A 25 -18.19 2.71 3.95
CA SER A 25 -18.33 1.26 4.01
C SER A 25 -17.94 0.67 2.66
N LEU A 26 -17.01 -0.31 2.67
CA LEU A 26 -16.59 -1.06 1.49
C LEU A 26 -15.90 -2.37 1.90
N ASN A 27 -15.88 -3.32 0.99
CA ASN A 27 -15.14 -4.58 1.13
C ASN A 27 -14.08 -4.68 0.04
N ILE A 28 -12.91 -5.21 0.37
CA ILE A 28 -11.84 -5.51 -0.59
C ILE A 28 -11.51 -6.99 -0.45
N GLU A 29 -11.59 -7.71 -1.56
CA GLU A 29 -11.35 -9.14 -1.58
C GLU A 29 -9.86 -9.48 -1.47
N SER A 30 -9.57 -10.70 -1.05
CA SER A 30 -8.19 -11.17 -0.95
C SER A 30 -7.58 -11.31 -2.35
N GLY A 31 -6.39 -10.75 -2.55
CA GLY A 31 -5.70 -10.76 -3.84
C GLY A 31 -6.17 -9.69 -4.83
N GLU A 32 -7.19 -8.90 -4.50
CA GLU A 32 -7.67 -7.81 -5.35
C GLU A 32 -6.64 -6.67 -5.43
N PHE A 33 -6.52 -6.06 -6.60
CA PHE A 33 -5.72 -4.84 -6.80
C PHE A 33 -6.66 -3.66 -6.98
N VAL A 34 -6.74 -2.79 -5.98
CA VAL A 34 -7.69 -1.68 -5.90
C VAL A 34 -6.98 -0.33 -5.95
N ALA A 35 -7.48 0.59 -6.77
CA ALA A 35 -7.09 2.00 -6.76
C ALA A 35 -8.14 2.84 -6.05
N ILE A 36 -7.71 3.69 -5.13
CA ILE A 36 -8.53 4.74 -4.52
C ILE A 36 -8.12 6.07 -5.15
N VAL A 37 -9.04 6.68 -5.90
CA VAL A 37 -8.81 7.92 -6.63
C VAL A 37 -9.64 9.08 -6.07
N GLY A 38 -9.23 10.31 -6.32
CA GLY A 38 -9.96 11.50 -5.90
C GLY A 38 -9.08 12.73 -5.86
N ARG A 39 -9.69 13.93 -5.77
CA ARG A 39 -8.96 15.20 -5.68
C ARG A 39 -8.14 15.29 -4.38
N SER A 40 -7.18 16.21 -4.33
CA SER A 40 -6.50 16.55 -3.07
C SER A 40 -7.54 16.91 -2.00
N GLY A 41 -7.33 16.44 -0.77
CA GLY A 41 -8.27 16.65 0.34
C GLY A 41 -9.53 15.75 0.34
N SER A 42 -9.69 14.80 -0.61
CA SER A 42 -10.87 13.93 -0.64
C SER A 42 -10.89 12.83 0.44
N GLY A 43 -9.79 12.63 1.19
CA GLY A 43 -9.69 11.63 2.25
C GLY A 43 -8.85 10.41 1.92
N LYS A 44 -8.21 10.35 0.73
CA LYS A 44 -7.44 9.17 0.25
C LYS A 44 -6.34 8.73 1.21
N THR A 45 -5.43 9.63 1.57
CA THR A 45 -4.33 9.32 2.50
C THR A 45 -4.88 8.94 3.88
N THR A 46 -5.96 9.61 4.35
CA THR A 46 -6.64 9.24 5.61
C THR A 46 -7.21 7.82 5.55
N MET A 47 -7.76 7.40 4.41
CA MET A 47 -8.22 6.03 4.20
C MET A 47 -7.05 5.05 4.24
N LEU A 48 -5.98 5.34 3.49
CA LEU A 48 -4.78 4.50 3.44
C LEU A 48 -4.14 4.34 4.84
N ASP A 49 -3.99 5.44 5.59
CA ASP A 49 -3.45 5.43 6.95
C ASP A 49 -4.34 4.64 7.92
N SER A 50 -5.66 4.71 7.73
CA SER A 50 -6.61 3.94 8.54
C SER A 50 -6.47 2.44 8.27
N LEU A 51 -6.40 2.03 6.99
CA LEU A 51 -6.13 0.65 6.58
C LEU A 51 -4.76 0.17 7.05
N GLY A 52 -3.77 1.07 7.03
CA GLY A 52 -2.41 0.83 7.52
C GLY A 52 -2.30 0.74 9.03
N LEU A 53 -3.39 0.95 9.77
CA LEU A 53 -3.40 1.00 11.25
C LEU A 53 -2.44 2.07 11.82
N LEU A 54 -2.13 3.09 11.02
CA LEU A 54 -1.33 4.25 11.41
C LEU A 54 -2.20 5.31 12.07
N LEU A 55 -3.49 5.30 11.76
CA LEU A 55 -4.46 6.26 12.23
C LEU A 55 -5.62 5.56 12.94
N ARG A 56 -6.03 6.10 14.10
CA ARG A 56 -7.22 5.61 14.80
C ARG A 56 -8.47 6.30 14.23
N PRO A 57 -9.48 5.57 13.76
CA PRO A 57 -10.76 6.14 13.35
C PRO A 57 -11.45 6.90 14.49
N THR A 58 -12.34 7.84 14.14
CA THR A 58 -13.24 8.50 15.09
C THR A 58 -14.40 7.58 15.45
N SER A 59 -14.93 6.84 14.45
CA SER A 59 -15.97 5.83 14.60
C SER A 59 -15.90 4.83 13.44
N GLY A 60 -16.71 3.75 13.53
CA GLY A 60 -16.67 2.64 12.59
C GLY A 60 -15.56 1.64 12.92
N ARG A 61 -15.41 0.64 12.06
CA ARG A 61 -14.43 -0.44 12.27
C ARG A 61 -13.77 -0.86 10.95
N ILE A 62 -12.60 -1.47 11.09
CA ILE A 62 -11.87 -2.14 10.02
C ILE A 62 -11.58 -3.56 10.49
N VAL A 63 -11.93 -4.54 9.67
CA VAL A 63 -11.60 -5.95 9.89
C VAL A 63 -10.60 -6.37 8.81
N ILE A 64 -9.48 -6.96 9.21
CA ILE A 64 -8.41 -7.45 8.32
C ILE A 64 -8.23 -8.94 8.61
N ASP A 65 -8.43 -9.79 7.60
CA ASP A 65 -8.33 -11.26 7.73
C ASP A 65 -9.10 -11.78 8.96
N SER A 66 -10.35 -11.35 9.13
CA SER A 66 -11.24 -11.67 10.26
C SER A 66 -10.81 -11.09 11.62
N ALA A 67 -9.76 -10.29 11.70
CA ALA A 67 -9.35 -9.62 12.92
C ALA A 67 -9.97 -8.20 12.99
N ASP A 68 -10.86 -7.97 13.94
CA ASP A 68 -11.39 -6.62 14.21
C ASP A 68 -10.29 -5.75 14.84
N THR A 69 -9.88 -4.70 14.12
CA THR A 69 -8.78 -3.83 14.53
C THR A 69 -9.20 -2.75 15.52
N SER A 70 -10.50 -2.54 15.74
CA SER A 70 -11.04 -1.49 16.63
C SER A 70 -10.72 -1.77 18.10
N SER A 71 -10.72 -3.06 18.49
CA SER A 71 -10.45 -3.54 19.85
C SER A 71 -8.97 -3.69 20.17
N LEU A 72 -8.08 -3.58 19.15
CA LEU A 72 -6.65 -3.82 19.33
C LEU A 72 -5.94 -2.63 20.01
N LYS A 73 -5.04 -2.96 20.95
CA LYS A 73 -4.08 -2.02 21.54
C LYS A 73 -3.00 -1.65 20.54
N ASP A 74 -2.30 -0.54 20.77
CA ASP A 74 -1.28 -0.02 19.83
C ASP A 74 -0.17 -1.04 19.55
N ASP A 75 0.29 -1.81 20.55
CA ASP A 75 1.27 -2.90 20.36
C ASP A 75 0.73 -4.01 19.46
N GLN A 76 -0.55 -4.35 19.59
CA GLN A 76 -1.20 -5.38 18.75
C GLN A 76 -1.34 -4.88 17.32
N LYS A 77 -1.72 -3.59 17.13
CA LYS A 77 -1.75 -2.94 15.81
C LYS A 77 -0.38 -2.92 15.17
N ALA A 78 0.68 -2.57 15.94
CA ALA A 78 2.05 -2.57 15.45
C ALA A 78 2.50 -3.98 15.00
N ARG A 79 2.17 -5.02 15.76
CA ARG A 79 2.44 -6.42 15.38
C ARG A 79 1.67 -6.84 14.13
N LEU A 80 0.38 -6.49 14.04
CA LEU A 80 -0.45 -6.79 12.87
C LEU A 80 0.11 -6.09 11.64
N ARG A 81 0.43 -4.79 11.74
CA ARG A 81 1.06 -3.99 10.69
C ARG A 81 2.37 -4.63 10.21
N GLY A 82 3.28 -4.94 11.13
CA GLY A 82 4.58 -5.55 10.79
C GLY A 82 4.49 -6.95 10.20
N SER A 83 3.37 -7.68 10.38
CA SER A 83 3.22 -9.06 9.89
C SER A 83 2.31 -9.21 8.68
N LYS A 84 1.39 -8.25 8.44
CA LYS A 84 0.32 -8.37 7.47
C LYS A 84 0.32 -7.27 6.42
N ILE A 85 1.01 -6.14 6.67
CA ILE A 85 0.92 -4.96 5.83
C ILE A 85 2.30 -4.56 5.31
N GLY A 86 2.44 -4.48 3.99
CA GLY A 86 3.55 -3.83 3.31
C GLY A 86 3.19 -2.40 2.95
N PHE A 87 4.18 -1.51 2.86
CA PHE A 87 3.97 -0.11 2.47
C PHE A 87 4.88 0.29 1.33
N ILE A 88 4.32 1.02 0.37
CA ILE A 88 5.02 1.69 -0.72
C ILE A 88 4.68 3.18 -0.62
N PHE A 89 5.70 4.04 -0.53
CA PHE A 89 5.55 5.49 -0.39
C PHE A 89 6.01 6.20 -1.65
N GLN A 90 5.48 7.39 -1.89
CA GLN A 90 5.85 8.24 -3.01
C GLN A 90 7.35 8.62 -2.98
N GLU A 91 7.90 8.95 -1.82
CA GLU A 91 9.31 9.35 -1.64
C GLU A 91 10.24 8.16 -1.33
N TYR A 92 9.86 6.93 -1.72
CA TYR A 92 10.60 5.68 -1.52
C TYR A 92 10.90 5.33 -0.05
N ASN A 93 11.21 6.29 0.80
CA ASN A 93 11.58 6.15 2.22
C ASN A 93 12.66 5.07 2.43
N LEU A 94 13.70 5.09 1.59
CA LEU A 94 14.87 4.24 1.76
C LEU A 94 15.86 4.91 2.72
N LEU A 95 16.51 4.10 3.55
CA LEU A 95 17.60 4.58 4.40
C LEU A 95 18.85 4.77 3.55
N PRO A 96 19.41 5.99 3.43
CA PRO A 96 20.50 6.29 2.50
C PRO A 96 21.82 5.61 2.88
N THR A 97 21.96 5.21 4.14
CA THR A 97 23.16 4.51 4.65
C THR A 97 23.16 3.02 4.39
N LEU A 98 22.01 2.45 3.97
CA LEU A 98 21.83 1.02 3.71
C LEU A 98 21.82 0.75 2.21
N THR A 99 22.32 -0.42 1.82
CA THR A 99 22.19 -0.93 0.44
C THR A 99 20.75 -1.25 0.08
N ALA A 100 20.44 -1.49 -1.21
CA ALA A 100 19.13 -1.96 -1.66
C ALA A 100 18.70 -3.22 -0.89
N PHE A 101 19.59 -4.20 -0.79
CA PHE A 101 19.33 -5.44 -0.07
C PHE A 101 19.04 -5.20 1.43
N GLU A 102 19.81 -4.35 2.08
CA GLU A 102 19.61 -4.03 3.50
C GLU A 102 18.32 -3.25 3.74
N ASN A 103 17.92 -2.36 2.81
CA ASN A 103 16.62 -1.68 2.84
C ASN A 103 15.47 -2.68 2.70
N VAL A 104 15.57 -3.67 1.81
CA VAL A 104 14.56 -4.73 1.68
C VAL A 104 14.47 -5.56 2.96
N MET A 105 15.59 -5.88 3.59
CA MET A 105 15.64 -6.66 4.84
C MET A 105 15.14 -5.90 6.09
N LEU A 106 15.06 -4.57 6.02
CA LEU A 106 14.80 -3.73 7.19
C LEU A 106 13.52 -4.09 7.96
N PRO A 107 12.35 -4.35 7.30
CA PRO A 107 11.12 -4.70 8.01
C PRO A 107 11.24 -5.96 8.87
N LEU A 108 12.09 -6.92 8.50
CA LEU A 108 12.27 -8.16 9.26
C LEU A 108 12.87 -7.93 10.64
N ARG A 109 13.64 -6.84 10.82
CA ARG A 109 14.24 -6.48 12.12
C ARG A 109 13.20 -6.04 13.15
N TYR A 110 12.07 -5.52 12.68
CA TYR A 110 10.98 -4.99 13.51
C TYR A 110 9.79 -5.94 13.63
N ALA A 111 9.78 -7.00 12.84
CA ALA A 111 8.71 -7.99 12.90
C ALA A 111 8.87 -8.87 14.13
N ALA A 112 7.80 -9.03 14.91
CA ALA A 112 7.78 -9.90 16.09
C ALA A 112 8.06 -11.38 15.72
N LYS A 113 7.60 -11.79 14.53
CA LYS A 113 7.84 -13.12 13.93
C LYS A 113 8.08 -12.91 12.44
N PRO A 114 9.35 -12.69 12.02
CA PRO A 114 9.66 -12.52 10.61
C PRO A 114 9.32 -13.79 9.81
N LYS A 115 8.72 -13.62 8.63
CA LYS A 115 8.35 -14.71 7.73
C LYS A 115 9.27 -14.80 6.51
N GLY A 116 10.01 -13.74 6.23
CA GLY A 116 11.02 -13.70 5.19
C GLY A 116 12.41 -13.95 5.75
N ASP A 117 13.35 -14.14 4.85
CA ASP A 117 14.76 -14.36 5.12
C ASP A 117 15.64 -13.68 4.05
N ARG A 118 16.95 -13.94 4.09
CA ARG A 118 17.91 -13.35 3.15
C ARG A 118 17.73 -13.86 1.72
N GLU A 119 17.36 -15.11 1.53
CA GLU A 119 17.16 -15.71 0.22
C GLU A 119 15.90 -15.13 -0.42
N TRP A 120 14.83 -15.00 0.36
CA TRP A 120 13.60 -14.35 -0.08
C TRP A 120 13.83 -12.88 -0.45
N ALA A 121 14.61 -12.14 0.32
CA ALA A 121 14.94 -10.75 -0.02
C ALA A 121 15.73 -10.63 -1.33
N ARG A 122 16.62 -11.59 -1.65
CA ARG A 122 17.30 -11.65 -2.95
C ARG A 122 16.32 -11.96 -4.07
N ALA A 123 15.49 -12.98 -3.92
CA ALA A 123 14.48 -13.33 -4.91
C ALA A 123 13.56 -12.14 -5.24
N LEU A 124 13.14 -11.36 -4.22
CA LEU A 124 12.34 -10.15 -4.44
C LEU A 124 13.10 -9.08 -5.25
N LEU A 125 14.40 -8.90 -5.02
CA LEU A 125 15.21 -7.97 -5.81
C LEU A 125 15.38 -8.45 -7.26
N GLU A 126 15.53 -9.75 -7.48
CA GLU A 126 15.54 -10.35 -8.82
C GLU A 126 14.18 -10.14 -9.52
N GLU A 127 13.06 -10.38 -8.83
CA GLU A 127 11.71 -10.17 -9.37
C GLU A 127 11.47 -8.73 -9.83
N VAL A 128 12.07 -7.74 -9.18
CA VAL A 128 11.96 -6.33 -9.59
C VAL A 128 13.09 -5.90 -10.54
N GLY A 129 13.98 -6.82 -10.98
CA GLY A 129 15.07 -6.59 -11.93
C GLY A 129 16.21 -5.77 -11.34
N LEU A 130 16.63 -6.08 -10.10
CA LEU A 130 17.69 -5.40 -9.36
C LEU A 130 18.75 -6.35 -8.80
N GLU A 131 18.88 -7.57 -9.33
CA GLU A 131 19.89 -8.54 -8.89
C GLU A 131 21.33 -7.98 -8.93
N ASP A 132 21.67 -7.25 -9.99
CA ASP A 132 22.99 -6.65 -10.16
C ASP A 132 23.19 -5.36 -9.34
N ARG A 133 22.12 -4.87 -8.69
CA ARG A 133 22.11 -3.60 -7.94
C ARG A 133 21.87 -3.78 -6.44
N MET A 134 21.76 -5.00 -5.95
CA MET A 134 21.43 -5.26 -4.54
C MET A 134 22.42 -4.68 -3.54
N HIS A 135 23.66 -4.44 -3.94
CA HIS A 135 24.69 -3.82 -3.10
C HIS A 135 24.85 -2.31 -3.27
N HIS A 136 24.07 -1.70 -4.17
CA HIS A 136 24.07 -0.24 -4.36
C HIS A 136 23.29 0.45 -3.25
N ARG A 137 23.72 1.66 -2.90
CA ARG A 137 23.01 2.56 -1.99
C ARG A 137 22.01 3.41 -2.79
N PRO A 138 21.01 4.03 -2.12
CA PRO A 138 20.00 4.84 -2.78
C PRO A 138 20.56 5.95 -3.69
N ASP A 139 21.65 6.59 -3.30
CA ASP A 139 22.33 7.63 -4.09
C ASP A 139 22.96 7.10 -5.40
N GLN A 140 23.12 5.79 -5.54
CA GLN A 140 23.64 5.11 -6.73
C GLN A 140 22.52 4.53 -7.61
N LEU A 141 21.26 4.75 -7.25
CA LEU A 141 20.07 4.20 -7.92
C LEU A 141 19.22 5.33 -8.51
N SER A 142 18.67 5.12 -9.72
CA SER A 142 17.66 6.04 -10.26
C SER A 142 16.38 6.01 -9.41
N GLY A 143 15.50 7.02 -9.55
CA GLY A 143 14.22 7.08 -8.84
C GLY A 143 13.38 5.83 -9.06
N GLY A 144 13.26 5.36 -10.30
CA GLY A 144 12.54 4.11 -10.61
C GLY A 144 13.19 2.87 -9.99
N GLN A 145 14.53 2.81 -9.90
CA GLN A 145 15.23 1.73 -9.20
C GLN A 145 14.98 1.80 -7.68
N GLN A 146 15.01 3.00 -7.10
CA GLN A 146 14.67 3.18 -5.68
C GLN A 146 13.24 2.73 -5.38
N GLN A 147 12.29 3.04 -6.26
CA GLN A 147 10.91 2.59 -6.11
C GLN A 147 10.77 1.07 -6.24
N ARG A 148 11.52 0.44 -7.13
CA ARG A 148 11.58 -1.03 -7.22
C ARG A 148 12.12 -1.65 -5.92
N VAL A 149 13.11 -1.04 -5.26
CA VAL A 149 13.56 -1.46 -3.92
C VAL A 149 12.45 -1.31 -2.89
N ALA A 150 11.68 -0.19 -2.91
CA ALA A 150 10.56 0.02 -2.00
C ALA A 150 9.44 -1.01 -2.21
N ILE A 151 9.15 -1.38 -3.48
CA ILE A 151 8.22 -2.46 -3.81
C ILE A 151 8.73 -3.80 -3.23
N ALA A 152 9.97 -4.20 -3.51
CA ALA A 152 10.55 -5.43 -2.97
C ALA A 152 10.50 -5.45 -1.42
N ARG A 153 10.85 -4.32 -0.78
CA ARG A 153 10.78 -4.15 0.68
C ARG A 153 9.38 -4.41 1.23
N SER A 154 8.34 -3.97 0.53
CA SER A 154 6.97 -4.14 0.99
C SER A 154 6.54 -5.62 1.08
N PHE A 155 7.17 -6.51 0.32
CA PHE A 155 6.88 -7.95 0.29
C PHE A 155 7.72 -8.81 1.23
N VAL A 156 8.82 -8.29 1.77
CA VAL A 156 9.83 -9.12 2.45
C VAL A 156 9.27 -9.93 3.62
N ASN A 157 8.28 -9.40 4.33
CA ASN A 157 7.65 -10.13 5.46
C ASN A 157 6.41 -10.95 5.06
N ARG A 158 6.24 -11.25 3.75
CA ARG A 158 5.10 -12.02 3.19
C ARG A 158 3.76 -11.46 3.70
N PRO A 159 3.44 -10.20 3.41
CA PRO A 159 2.23 -9.55 3.88
C PRO A 159 0.99 -10.16 3.21
N SER A 160 -0.21 -9.97 3.79
CA SER A 160 -1.47 -10.26 3.11
C SER A 160 -1.98 -9.09 2.28
N MET A 161 -1.49 -7.86 2.58
CA MET A 161 -1.79 -6.69 1.76
C MET A 161 -0.61 -5.74 1.66
N VAL A 162 -0.58 -4.98 0.56
CA VAL A 162 0.34 -3.87 0.30
C VAL A 162 -0.47 -2.59 0.10
N LEU A 163 -0.09 -1.55 0.83
CA LEU A 163 -0.68 -0.22 0.74
C LEU A 163 0.30 0.72 0.03
N GLY A 164 -0.15 1.39 -1.01
CA GLY A 164 0.67 2.32 -1.80
C GLY A 164 0.12 3.74 -1.75
N ASP A 165 0.94 4.71 -1.32
CA ASP A 165 0.61 6.14 -1.39
C ASP A 165 1.36 6.75 -2.57
N GLU A 166 0.63 7.06 -3.66
CA GLU A 166 1.16 7.60 -4.92
C GLU A 166 2.43 6.85 -5.40
N PRO A 167 2.38 5.52 -5.58
CA PRO A 167 3.57 4.68 -5.74
C PRO A 167 4.38 4.96 -7.02
N THR A 168 3.84 5.76 -7.95
CA THR A 168 4.51 6.19 -9.19
C THR A 168 4.66 7.70 -9.29
N GLY A 169 4.24 8.47 -8.27
CA GLY A 169 4.15 9.93 -8.34
C GLY A 169 5.50 10.69 -8.41
N ALA A 170 6.63 10.01 -8.23
CA ALA A 170 7.96 10.61 -8.25
C ALA A 170 8.82 10.19 -9.46
N VAL A 171 8.23 9.55 -10.47
CA VAL A 171 8.92 9.05 -11.67
C VAL A 171 8.24 9.52 -12.95
N ASP A 172 8.93 9.41 -14.09
CA ASP A 172 8.38 9.71 -15.42
C ASP A 172 7.33 8.64 -15.85
N THR A 173 6.56 8.96 -16.89
CA THR A 173 5.44 8.14 -17.38
C THR A 173 5.88 6.74 -17.82
N GLU A 174 7.04 6.60 -18.49
CA GLU A 174 7.54 5.30 -18.94
C GLU A 174 7.91 4.42 -17.74
N THR A 175 8.61 4.99 -16.78
CA THR A 175 8.97 4.32 -15.53
C THR A 175 7.71 3.96 -14.71
N SER A 176 6.69 4.86 -14.69
CA SER A 176 5.40 4.60 -14.03
C SER A 176 4.72 3.34 -14.58
N ALA A 177 4.63 3.21 -15.91
CA ALA A 177 4.06 2.03 -16.56
C ALA A 177 4.82 0.73 -16.21
N GLN A 178 6.16 0.80 -16.17
CA GLN A 178 6.98 -0.35 -15.76
C GLN A 178 6.73 -0.74 -14.30
N LEU A 179 6.61 0.23 -13.39
CA LEU A 179 6.31 -0.01 -11.97
C LEU A 179 4.90 -0.58 -11.78
N ALA A 180 3.91 -0.08 -12.52
CA ALA A 180 2.55 -0.62 -12.53
C ALA A 180 2.54 -2.10 -12.94
N ALA A 181 3.25 -2.45 -14.02
CA ALA A 181 3.39 -3.83 -14.47
C ALA A 181 4.09 -4.73 -13.44
N ILE A 182 5.11 -4.23 -12.74
CA ILE A 182 5.77 -4.95 -11.64
C ILE A 182 4.79 -5.20 -10.50
N MET A 183 4.07 -4.16 -10.01
CA MET A 183 3.09 -4.30 -8.94
C MET A 183 1.98 -5.28 -9.31
N ARG A 184 1.45 -5.20 -10.54
CA ARG A 184 0.44 -6.14 -11.04
C ARG A 184 0.94 -7.57 -11.08
N ARG A 185 2.16 -7.81 -11.59
CA ARG A 185 2.77 -9.14 -11.61
C ARG A 185 2.93 -9.69 -10.20
N MET A 186 3.47 -8.91 -9.27
CA MET A 186 3.67 -9.33 -7.89
C MET A 186 2.34 -9.57 -7.14
N ASN A 187 1.31 -8.75 -7.40
CA ASN A 187 -0.04 -8.98 -6.87
C ASN A 187 -0.54 -10.37 -7.26
N ARG A 188 -0.50 -10.72 -8.55
CA ARG A 188 -0.98 -12.01 -9.07
C ARG A 188 -0.12 -13.18 -8.60
N GLN A 189 1.21 -13.05 -8.68
CA GLN A 189 2.14 -14.12 -8.35
C GLN A 189 2.10 -14.50 -6.86
N HIS A 190 1.96 -13.52 -5.98
CA HIS A 190 1.96 -13.73 -4.53
C HIS A 190 0.57 -13.73 -3.90
N HIS A 191 -0.49 -13.50 -4.69
CA HIS A 191 -1.88 -13.38 -4.22
C HIS A 191 -2.03 -12.37 -3.06
N VAL A 192 -1.29 -11.27 -3.11
CA VAL A 192 -1.29 -10.20 -2.11
C VAL A 192 -2.28 -9.13 -2.54
N THR A 193 -3.17 -8.72 -1.64
CA THR A 193 -4.10 -7.61 -1.89
C THR A 193 -3.33 -6.29 -2.02
N PHE A 194 -3.59 -5.52 -3.07
CA PHE A 194 -3.05 -4.17 -3.22
C PHE A 194 -4.14 -3.13 -3.06
N VAL A 195 -3.86 -2.11 -2.26
CA VAL A 195 -4.68 -0.90 -2.19
C VAL A 195 -3.77 0.29 -2.40
N ILE A 196 -3.92 0.96 -3.54
CA ILE A 196 -3.11 2.14 -3.86
C ILE A 196 -3.98 3.40 -3.86
N VAL A 197 -3.42 4.48 -3.41
CA VAL A 197 -3.98 5.82 -3.57
C VAL A 197 -3.22 6.48 -4.71
N THR A 198 -3.93 7.00 -5.70
CA THR A 198 -3.30 7.69 -6.82
C THR A 198 -4.21 8.73 -7.46
N HIS A 199 -3.62 9.70 -8.14
CA HIS A 199 -4.27 10.59 -9.10
C HIS A 199 -3.91 10.25 -10.55
N ASP A 200 -3.03 9.26 -10.76
CA ASP A 200 -2.62 8.75 -12.05
C ASP A 200 -3.72 7.83 -12.61
N VAL A 201 -4.33 8.25 -13.72
CA VAL A 201 -5.43 7.54 -14.37
C VAL A 201 -4.93 6.25 -15.03
N ASP A 202 -3.71 6.26 -15.57
CA ASP A 202 -3.13 5.12 -16.25
C ASP A 202 -2.82 4.00 -15.24
N LEU A 203 -2.23 4.37 -14.09
CA LEU A 203 -2.02 3.42 -13.00
C LEU A 203 -3.34 2.86 -12.45
N ALA A 204 -4.37 3.70 -12.30
CA ALA A 204 -5.69 3.26 -11.85
C ALA A 204 -6.34 2.28 -12.85
N ALA A 205 -6.15 2.48 -14.16
CA ALA A 205 -6.67 1.59 -15.20
C ALA A 205 -6.03 0.19 -15.16
N GLU A 206 -4.81 0.06 -14.64
CA GLU A 206 -4.12 -1.21 -14.45
C GLU A 206 -4.63 -2.02 -13.24
N THR A 207 -5.51 -1.48 -12.39
CA THR A 207 -6.06 -2.16 -11.22
C THR A 207 -7.31 -2.98 -11.57
N ASP A 208 -7.80 -3.84 -10.67
CA ASP A 208 -9.04 -4.61 -10.88
C ASP A 208 -10.28 -3.75 -10.60
N ARG A 209 -10.15 -2.74 -9.74
CA ARG A 209 -11.25 -1.93 -9.25
C ARG A 209 -10.79 -0.53 -8.90
N VAL A 210 -11.61 0.44 -9.23
CA VAL A 210 -11.38 1.85 -8.95
C VAL A 210 -12.47 2.39 -8.03
N ILE A 211 -12.07 2.85 -6.85
CA ILE A 211 -12.95 3.47 -5.86
C ILE A 211 -12.69 4.97 -5.84
N LYS A 212 -13.72 5.77 -6.12
CA LYS A 212 -13.60 7.22 -6.14
C LYS A 212 -14.07 7.83 -4.83
N LEU A 213 -13.16 8.56 -4.16
CA LEU A 213 -13.45 9.34 -2.97
C LEU A 213 -13.69 10.81 -3.32
N LYS A 214 -14.72 11.40 -2.71
CA LYS A 214 -15.01 12.83 -2.73
C LYS A 214 -15.55 13.26 -1.37
N ASP A 215 -14.95 14.30 -0.78
CA ASP A 215 -15.37 14.89 0.49
C ASP A 215 -15.56 13.84 1.62
N GLY A 216 -14.63 12.88 1.69
CA GLY A 216 -14.64 11.81 2.69
C GLY A 216 -15.62 10.67 2.44
N LYS A 217 -16.30 10.63 1.28
CA LYS A 217 -17.30 9.60 0.93
C LYS A 217 -16.92 8.86 -0.35
N VAL A 218 -17.34 7.60 -0.46
CA VAL A 218 -17.27 6.84 -1.72
C VAL A 218 -18.39 7.36 -2.63
N VAL A 219 -18.04 7.80 -3.85
CA VAL A 219 -19.00 8.30 -4.84
C VAL A 219 -19.10 7.41 -6.06
N SER A 220 -18.11 6.58 -6.36
CA SER A 220 -18.21 5.47 -7.30
C SER A 220 -17.29 4.33 -6.86
N ASP A 221 -17.63 3.13 -7.31
CA ASP A 221 -16.95 1.87 -7.03
C ASP A 221 -17.15 0.97 -8.26
N GLU A 222 -16.13 0.90 -9.12
CA GLU A 222 -16.26 0.36 -10.47
C GLU A 222 -15.17 -0.68 -10.73
N THR A 223 -15.55 -1.82 -11.29
CA THR A 223 -14.63 -2.86 -11.77
C THR A 223 -14.02 -2.40 -13.09
N THR A 224 -12.72 -2.60 -13.25
CA THR A 224 -12.00 -2.24 -14.48
C THR A 224 -12.04 -3.37 -15.52
N ALA A 225 -11.64 -3.07 -16.76
CA ALA A 225 -11.48 -4.08 -17.81
C ALA A 225 -10.41 -5.13 -17.47
N GLN A 226 -9.44 -4.82 -16.62
CA GLN A 226 -8.39 -5.75 -16.18
C GLN A 226 -8.95 -6.91 -15.32
N ALA A 227 -10.02 -6.66 -14.56
CA ALA A 227 -10.70 -7.72 -13.80
C ALA A 227 -11.42 -8.72 -14.74
N ALA A 228 -11.95 -8.24 -15.88
CA ALA A 228 -12.66 -9.09 -16.85
C ALA A 228 -11.73 -10.07 -17.59
N VAL A 229 -10.42 -9.83 -17.63
CA VAL A 229 -9.41 -10.69 -18.27
C VAL A 229 -8.89 -11.77 -17.32
N ALA A 230 -9.15 -11.66 -16.02
CA ALA A 230 -8.61 -12.53 -14.98
C ALA A 230 -9.53 -13.72 -14.62
N VAL A 231 -10.70 -13.85 -15.29
CA VAL A 231 -11.66 -14.96 -15.23
C VAL A 231 -11.51 -15.79 -16.51
#